data_277e6134c8c9fe0f849a15eb647eae75
#
_entry.id   277e6134c8c9fe0f849a15eb647eae75
#
_cell.length_a   1.000
_cell.length_b   1.000
_cell.length_c   1.000
_cell.angle_alpha   90.00
_cell.angle_beta   90.00
_cell.angle_gamma   90.00
#
_symmetry.space_group_name_H-M   'P 1'
#
loop_
_entity.id
_entity.type
_entity.pdbx_description
1 polymer ?
#
loop_
_entity_poly.entity_id
_entity_poly.type
_entity_poly.pdbx_seq_one_letter_code
_entity_poly.pdbx_strand_id
1 'polypeptide(L)'
;MKKNVFFARLAALPLAVATAGPAIAQTSSLKETVVTATRNATRADELVSDVTVVDRAAIEASTARTLSELLARTAGVQMSANGGRGKLSSVFIRGTESRHTILLVDGVRLGSATAGTPSWDSIPVDMIERIEVLKGPASALYGSEGVGGVVQIFTRKGRAGFHPNASLTLGSERHVLAAAGLAAGQGSLAYSVGVQRLREKGFSSTNPNVQCGTHNPDRDPFEQDALNASVSYEISKALSIDAGVLYADGVNAYDDGPGVNTRSAVRALTAHAGVKGHITSGWQSELRFSQGNDTTNTLEARFPGAFKTEQSQWTWQNNIDTPVGVALAGVEQREQKVSGSTAYAVTQRKIDSAFAGLNGSAGNHSWQFNARHDANSQFGDSNTGFGGYGYRITPAWRVHVSHGTSFVAPSFNQLYFPGFGNPLLQPERGRNTDVGVSWAAAGQEVKLVRFDNRIRGFQTNTILPVNIPKARIEGWTLGYDGKFDALGLRASIDTLDPRNELNGRQLPRRAKRQLTLGADHGVGAWRYGGSVLYVGSRFDDAANTRPLPAYTTVDLHASWQFARDFSLQAKLNNLTDKQYETAFGYNQPGRSFYLTLQWQPK
;
A
#
# COMPACT_ATOMS: atom_id res chain seq x y z
N MET A 1 24.77 26.29 -38.60
CA MET A 1 25.14 25.02 -39.26
C MET A 1 26.09 24.27 -38.35
N LYS A 2 25.69 23.14 -37.89
CA LYS A 2 26.34 21.86 -37.61
C LYS A 2 25.55 21.14 -36.49
N LYS A 3 24.75 20.18 -36.94
CA LYS A 3 24.04 19.20 -36.13
C LYS A 3 25.09 18.20 -35.58
N ASN A 4 25.08 17.92 -34.27
CA ASN A 4 25.73 16.74 -33.73
C ASN A 4 24.67 15.79 -33.18
N VAL A 5 24.46 14.71 -33.91
CA VAL A 5 23.63 13.56 -33.56
C VAL A 5 24.54 12.61 -32.78
N PHE A 6 24.26 12.40 -31.49
CA PHE A 6 24.90 11.36 -30.70
C PHE A 6 23.98 10.12 -30.71
N PHE A 7 24.29 9.16 -31.56
CA PHE A 7 23.74 7.81 -31.50
C PHE A 7 24.44 7.02 -30.39
N ALA A 8 23.73 6.75 -29.30
CA ALA A 8 24.14 5.76 -28.33
C ALA A 8 23.84 4.36 -28.89
N ARG A 9 24.89 3.59 -29.16
CA ARG A 9 24.82 2.18 -29.52
C ARG A 9 24.35 1.37 -28.32
N LEU A 10 23.11 0.87 -28.34
CA LEU A 10 22.70 -0.26 -27.49
C LEU A 10 23.39 -1.52 -28.02
N ALA A 11 24.26 -2.11 -27.22
CA ALA A 11 24.82 -3.41 -27.49
C ALA A 11 23.70 -4.47 -27.41
N ALA A 12 23.37 -5.08 -28.53
CA ALA A 12 22.49 -6.23 -28.60
C ALA A 12 23.22 -7.44 -28.00
N LEU A 13 22.75 -7.92 -26.84
CA LEU A 13 23.11 -9.28 -26.37
C LEU A 13 22.32 -10.28 -27.21
N PRO A 14 22.99 -11.31 -27.78
CA PRO A 14 22.28 -12.38 -28.46
C PRO A 14 21.56 -13.26 -27.46
N LEU A 15 20.23 -13.34 -27.60
CA LEU A 15 19.38 -14.29 -26.91
C LEU A 15 19.64 -15.69 -27.48
N ALA A 16 20.52 -16.44 -26.85
CA ALA A 16 20.74 -17.86 -27.19
C ALA A 16 19.49 -18.64 -26.72
N VAL A 17 18.63 -19.01 -27.64
CA VAL A 17 17.56 -19.99 -27.40
C VAL A 17 18.22 -21.36 -27.37
N ALA A 18 18.51 -21.87 -26.18
CA ALA A 18 18.87 -23.25 -25.96
C ALA A 18 17.62 -24.12 -26.07
N THR A 19 17.54 -24.94 -27.10
CA THR A 19 16.56 -26.02 -27.24
C THR A 19 16.91 -27.11 -26.24
N ALA A 20 16.34 -27.06 -25.03
CA ALA A 20 16.40 -28.15 -24.07
C ALA A 20 15.26 -29.14 -24.38
N GLY A 21 15.58 -30.41 -24.56
CA GLY A 21 14.67 -31.53 -24.69
C GLY A 21 13.77 -31.69 -23.43
N PRO A 22 12.75 -32.57 -23.46
CA PRO A 22 11.76 -32.67 -22.39
C PRO A 22 12.38 -33.23 -21.11
N ALA A 23 12.85 -32.34 -20.25
CA ALA A 23 13.08 -32.68 -18.86
C ALA A 23 11.70 -32.82 -18.20
N ILE A 24 11.43 -33.99 -17.62
CA ILE A 24 10.25 -34.22 -16.77
C ILE A 24 10.36 -33.25 -15.61
N ALA A 25 9.66 -32.10 -15.72
CA ALA A 25 9.62 -31.10 -14.71
C ALA A 25 8.87 -31.66 -13.50
N GLN A 26 9.56 -31.87 -12.39
CA GLN A 26 8.91 -31.86 -11.09
C GLN A 26 8.17 -30.53 -10.96
N THR A 27 6.86 -30.60 -10.97
CA THR A 27 5.98 -29.47 -10.68
C THR A 27 6.27 -29.01 -9.24
N SER A 28 7.21 -28.08 -9.09
CA SER A 28 7.26 -27.27 -7.89
C SER A 28 6.01 -26.40 -7.93
N SER A 29 4.94 -26.80 -7.21
CA SER A 29 3.76 -25.98 -7.05
C SER A 29 4.22 -24.64 -6.47
N LEU A 30 3.99 -23.55 -7.22
CA LEU A 30 3.96 -22.23 -6.63
C LEU A 30 3.05 -22.34 -5.40
N LYS A 31 3.54 -21.92 -4.23
CA LYS A 31 2.73 -21.96 -3.01
C LYS A 31 1.39 -21.31 -3.34
N GLU A 32 0.32 -22.05 -3.11
CA GLU A 32 -1.05 -21.58 -3.32
C GLU A 32 -1.26 -20.31 -2.50
N THR A 33 -1.15 -19.15 -3.15
CA THR A 33 -1.31 -17.86 -2.49
C THR A 33 -2.79 -17.55 -2.43
N VAL A 34 -3.35 -17.61 -1.23
CA VAL A 34 -4.74 -17.21 -0.97
C VAL A 34 -4.76 -15.72 -0.69
N VAL A 35 -5.59 -15.01 -1.43
CA VAL A 35 -5.79 -13.56 -1.33
C VAL A 35 -7.15 -13.27 -0.76
N THR A 36 -7.23 -12.31 0.16
CA THR A 36 -8.47 -11.88 0.80
C THR A 36 -8.87 -10.45 0.48
N ALA A 37 -8.08 -9.76 -0.36
CA ALA A 37 -8.37 -8.39 -0.80
C ALA A 37 -9.71 -8.27 -1.59
N THR A 38 -10.33 -9.37 -1.97
CA THR A 38 -11.66 -9.44 -2.59
C THR A 38 -12.78 -9.77 -1.60
N ARG A 39 -12.52 -9.67 -0.29
CA ARG A 39 -13.41 -10.07 0.83
C ARG A 39 -13.72 -11.57 0.90
N ASN A 40 -13.13 -12.36 0.05
CA ASN A 40 -13.24 -13.80 -0.01
C ASN A 40 -11.85 -14.41 -0.13
N ALA A 41 -11.61 -15.52 0.55
CA ALA A 41 -10.39 -16.29 0.36
C ALA A 41 -10.41 -16.93 -1.03
N THR A 42 -9.64 -16.37 -1.96
CA THR A 42 -9.60 -16.80 -3.36
C THR A 42 -8.15 -17.08 -3.76
N ARG A 43 -7.94 -18.09 -4.57
CA ARG A 43 -6.63 -18.39 -5.13
C ARG A 43 -6.19 -17.24 -6.05
N ALA A 44 -4.92 -16.84 -5.96
CA ALA A 44 -4.38 -15.73 -6.76
C ALA A 44 -4.49 -15.99 -8.27
N ASP A 45 -4.40 -17.25 -8.71
CA ASP A 45 -4.51 -17.65 -10.11
C ASP A 45 -5.96 -17.67 -10.65
N GLU A 46 -6.96 -17.57 -9.79
CA GLU A 46 -8.39 -17.49 -10.15
C GLU A 46 -8.91 -16.04 -10.16
N LEU A 47 -8.19 -15.13 -9.53
CA LEU A 47 -8.60 -13.72 -9.44
C LEU A 47 -8.66 -13.07 -10.82
N VAL A 48 -9.72 -12.34 -11.10
CA VAL A 48 -9.85 -11.47 -12.30
C VAL A 48 -9.37 -10.05 -12.04
N SER A 49 -9.14 -9.72 -10.78
CA SER A 49 -8.53 -8.45 -10.35
C SER A 49 -7.00 -8.58 -10.28
N ASP A 50 -6.28 -7.50 -10.60
CA ASP A 50 -4.82 -7.47 -10.46
C ASP A 50 -4.44 -7.27 -8.98
N VAL A 51 -3.93 -8.33 -8.36
CA VAL A 51 -3.45 -8.32 -6.98
C VAL A 51 -1.96 -8.67 -6.94
N THR A 52 -1.22 -7.94 -6.12
CA THR A 52 0.17 -8.26 -5.78
C THR A 52 0.27 -8.58 -4.30
N VAL A 53 0.95 -9.66 -3.97
CA VAL A 53 1.23 -10.06 -2.58
C VAL A 53 2.71 -9.83 -2.28
N VAL A 54 2.99 -9.09 -1.21
CA VAL A 54 4.33 -8.90 -0.64
C VAL A 54 4.36 -9.70 0.65
N ASP A 55 5.01 -10.84 0.63
CA ASP A 55 5.12 -11.75 1.79
C ASP A 55 6.22 -11.30 2.76
N ARG A 56 6.29 -11.95 3.92
CA ARG A 56 7.29 -11.65 4.96
C ARG A 56 8.72 -11.75 4.44
N ALA A 57 9.03 -12.73 3.63
CA ALA A 57 10.37 -12.92 3.08
C ALA A 57 10.78 -11.75 2.16
N ALA A 58 9.84 -11.25 1.34
CA ALA A 58 10.04 -10.08 0.50
C ALA A 58 10.19 -8.78 1.34
N ILE A 59 9.43 -8.64 2.43
CA ILE A 59 9.55 -7.50 3.36
C ILE A 59 10.92 -7.49 4.03
N GLU A 60 11.40 -8.64 4.51
CA GLU A 60 12.71 -8.78 5.15
C GLU A 60 13.88 -8.53 4.19
N ALA A 61 13.77 -9.02 2.96
CA ALA A 61 14.77 -8.78 1.90
C ALA A 61 14.76 -7.33 1.41
N SER A 62 13.63 -6.61 1.54
CA SER A 62 13.53 -5.22 1.11
C SER A 62 14.42 -4.31 1.97
N THR A 63 15.03 -3.34 1.32
CA THR A 63 15.79 -2.26 1.97
C THR A 63 14.91 -1.07 2.34
N ALA A 64 13.61 -1.09 2.00
CA ALA A 64 12.64 -0.05 2.33
C ALA A 64 12.54 0.17 3.85
N ARG A 65 12.50 1.43 4.26
CA ARG A 65 12.44 1.85 5.67
C ARG A 65 11.02 2.20 6.11
N THR A 66 10.17 2.58 5.16
CA THR A 66 8.76 2.94 5.40
C THR A 66 7.84 2.07 4.54
N LEU A 67 6.56 2.04 4.91
CA LEU A 67 5.56 1.33 4.12
C LEU A 67 5.42 1.94 2.71
N SER A 68 5.46 3.27 2.59
CA SER A 68 5.37 3.95 1.30
C SER A 68 6.55 3.60 0.38
N GLU A 69 7.80 3.53 0.91
CA GLU A 69 8.97 3.05 0.17
C GLU A 69 8.83 1.57 -0.26
N LEU A 70 8.30 0.72 0.62
CA LEU A 70 8.07 -0.70 0.33
C LEU A 70 7.06 -0.87 -0.81
N LEU A 71 5.95 -0.13 -0.74
CA LEU A 71 4.91 -0.16 -1.77
C LEU A 71 5.41 0.38 -3.12
N ALA A 72 6.28 1.40 -3.13
CA ALA A 72 6.86 1.95 -4.36
C ALA A 72 7.77 0.97 -5.13
N ARG A 73 8.19 -0.13 -4.49
CA ARG A 73 8.90 -1.25 -5.14
C ARG A 73 7.97 -2.31 -5.72
N THR A 74 6.67 -2.09 -5.60
CA THR A 74 5.62 -2.97 -6.15
C THR A 74 5.18 -2.45 -7.51
N ALA A 75 5.02 -3.34 -8.48
CA ALA A 75 4.56 -3.00 -9.83
C ALA A 75 3.26 -2.16 -9.81
N GLY A 76 3.22 -1.07 -10.57
CA GLY A 76 2.06 -0.19 -10.66
C GLY A 76 1.90 0.78 -9.48
N VAL A 77 2.91 0.92 -8.60
CA VAL A 77 2.83 1.81 -7.44
C VAL A 77 3.97 2.83 -7.44
N GLN A 78 3.63 4.10 -7.26
CA GLN A 78 4.58 5.20 -7.10
C GLN A 78 4.37 5.87 -5.74
N MET A 79 5.35 6.63 -5.28
CA MET A 79 5.26 7.39 -4.05
C MET A 79 5.80 8.81 -4.17
N SER A 80 5.41 9.66 -3.24
CA SER A 80 6.02 10.95 -2.95
C SER A 80 6.09 11.15 -1.45
N ALA A 81 7.17 11.72 -0.93
CA ALA A 81 7.35 12.02 0.49
C ALA A 81 7.96 13.42 0.67
N ASN A 82 7.52 14.11 1.71
CA ASN A 82 8.00 15.44 2.09
C ASN A 82 9.20 15.31 3.07
N GLY A 83 10.22 14.57 2.68
CA GLY A 83 11.42 14.35 3.50
C GLY A 83 11.54 12.91 4.02
N GLY A 84 12.09 12.75 5.20
CA GLY A 84 12.37 11.45 5.84
C GLY A 84 11.15 10.76 6.44
N ARG A 85 11.41 9.80 7.31
CA ARG A 85 10.40 8.99 8.00
C ARG A 85 9.44 9.87 8.83
N GLY A 86 8.18 9.49 8.88
CA GLY A 86 7.14 10.18 9.63
C GLY A 86 6.61 11.47 9.00
N LYS A 87 7.24 11.96 7.90
CA LYS A 87 6.74 13.11 7.14
C LYS A 87 5.61 12.67 6.21
N LEU A 88 4.83 13.65 5.76
CA LEU A 88 3.71 13.38 4.84
C LEU A 88 4.19 12.58 3.63
N SER A 89 3.61 11.43 3.42
CA SER A 89 3.83 10.61 2.24
C SER A 89 2.53 10.33 1.48
N SER A 90 2.67 10.06 0.20
CA SER A 90 1.58 9.72 -0.70
C SER A 90 1.94 8.48 -1.50
N VAL A 91 1.00 7.56 -1.65
CA VAL A 91 1.12 6.37 -2.48
C VAL A 91 0.13 6.49 -3.64
N PHE A 92 0.60 6.27 -4.85
CA PHE A 92 -0.17 6.42 -6.09
C PHE A 92 -0.28 5.06 -6.78
N ILE A 93 -1.37 4.33 -6.59
CA ILE A 93 -1.63 3.09 -7.32
C ILE A 93 -2.05 3.45 -8.74
N ARG A 94 -1.28 3.01 -9.74
CA ARG A 94 -1.51 3.32 -11.16
C ARG A 94 -1.69 4.83 -11.42
N GLY A 95 -0.98 5.66 -10.64
CA GLY A 95 -1.00 7.12 -10.79
C GLY A 95 -2.25 7.84 -10.26
N THR A 96 -3.16 7.15 -9.55
CA THR A 96 -4.29 7.79 -8.86
C THR A 96 -3.81 8.62 -7.66
N GLU A 97 -4.69 9.42 -7.04
CA GLU A 97 -4.36 10.18 -5.82
C GLU A 97 -4.17 9.24 -4.62
N SER A 98 -3.38 9.68 -3.63
CA SER A 98 -3.23 8.92 -2.37
C SER A 98 -4.56 8.68 -1.66
N ARG A 99 -5.49 9.65 -1.70
CA ARG A 99 -6.86 9.52 -1.18
C ARG A 99 -7.77 8.56 -1.97
N HIS A 100 -7.31 8.10 -3.13
CA HIS A 100 -7.99 7.10 -3.97
C HIS A 100 -7.63 5.67 -3.60
N THR A 101 -6.85 5.49 -2.54
CA THR A 101 -6.41 4.20 -2.05
C THR A 101 -6.94 3.96 -0.64
N ILE A 102 -7.55 2.82 -0.43
CA ILE A 102 -7.99 2.38 0.90
C ILE A 102 -6.82 1.65 1.56
N LEU A 103 -6.45 2.08 2.77
CA LEU A 103 -5.51 1.36 3.63
C LEU A 103 -6.29 0.58 4.69
N LEU A 104 -6.07 -0.72 4.74
CA LEU A 104 -6.61 -1.62 5.74
C LEU A 104 -5.47 -2.26 6.54
N VAL A 105 -5.64 -2.36 7.85
CA VAL A 105 -4.77 -3.14 8.73
C VAL A 105 -5.64 -4.18 9.43
N ASP A 106 -5.39 -5.45 9.14
CA ASP A 106 -6.23 -6.57 9.59
C ASP A 106 -7.73 -6.35 9.31
N GLY A 107 -8.05 -5.74 8.17
CA GLY A 107 -9.41 -5.41 7.74
C GLY A 107 -9.98 -4.09 8.31
N VAL A 108 -9.27 -3.38 9.18
CA VAL A 108 -9.66 -2.10 9.75
C VAL A 108 -9.15 -0.95 8.90
N ARG A 109 -10.02 0.00 8.51
CA ARG A 109 -9.59 1.21 7.78
C ARG A 109 -8.73 2.11 8.67
N LEU A 110 -7.61 2.57 8.12
CA LEU A 110 -6.73 3.52 8.77
C LEU A 110 -6.42 4.70 7.84
N GLY A 111 -6.75 5.90 8.28
CA GLY A 111 -6.50 7.12 7.53
C GLY A 111 -7.21 8.33 8.15
N SER A 112 -6.78 9.51 7.72
CA SER A 112 -7.29 10.80 8.15
C SER A 112 -8.52 11.20 7.33
N ALA A 113 -9.70 11.25 7.91
CA ALA A 113 -10.88 11.81 7.26
C ALA A 113 -10.77 13.34 7.09
N THR A 114 -9.96 14.02 7.93
CA THR A 114 -9.67 15.44 7.78
C THR A 114 -8.86 15.71 6.52
N ALA A 115 -7.75 15.03 6.32
CA ALA A 115 -6.91 15.17 5.13
C ALA A 115 -7.39 14.34 3.92
N GLY A 116 -8.18 13.29 4.16
CA GLY A 116 -8.66 12.35 3.14
C GLY A 116 -7.58 11.35 2.66
N THR A 117 -6.48 11.20 3.40
CA THR A 117 -5.36 10.35 2.99
C THR A 117 -5.11 9.21 3.99
N PRO A 118 -4.66 8.03 3.52
CA PRO A 118 -4.18 6.99 4.42
C PRO A 118 -2.94 7.41 5.22
N SER A 119 -2.79 6.86 6.42
CA SER A 119 -1.68 7.15 7.35
C SER A 119 -0.51 6.20 7.12
N TRP A 120 0.13 6.30 5.94
CA TRP A 120 1.17 5.37 5.47
C TRP A 120 2.34 5.22 6.45
N ASP A 121 2.86 6.32 6.95
CA ASP A 121 4.11 6.33 7.73
C ASP A 121 3.90 6.04 9.22
N SER A 122 2.65 5.88 9.65
CA SER A 122 2.32 5.44 11.00
C SER A 122 2.43 3.93 11.20
N ILE A 123 2.53 3.14 10.10
CA ILE A 123 2.55 1.67 10.17
C ILE A 123 3.98 1.17 10.32
N PRO A 124 4.29 0.43 11.40
CA PRO A 124 5.59 -0.19 11.61
C PRO A 124 5.81 -1.38 10.66
N VAL A 125 6.78 -1.29 9.74
CA VAL A 125 7.04 -2.32 8.72
C VAL A 125 7.41 -3.67 9.35
N ASP A 126 8.09 -3.67 10.49
CA ASP A 126 8.54 -4.91 11.16
C ASP A 126 7.38 -5.72 11.77
N MET A 127 6.23 -5.11 12.01
CA MET A 127 5.02 -5.78 12.50
C MET A 127 4.17 -6.40 11.39
N ILE A 128 4.53 -6.17 10.12
CA ILE A 128 3.79 -6.67 8.97
C ILE A 128 4.20 -8.11 8.66
N GLU A 129 3.22 -8.99 8.51
CA GLU A 129 3.42 -10.37 8.04
C GLU A 129 3.33 -10.44 6.50
N ARG A 130 2.34 -9.77 5.90
CA ARG A 130 2.18 -9.66 4.46
C ARG A 130 1.35 -8.44 4.07
N ILE A 131 1.49 -8.02 2.83
CA ILE A 131 0.69 -6.95 2.23
C ILE A 131 0.04 -7.49 0.96
N GLU A 132 -1.25 -7.22 0.79
CA GLU A 132 -1.98 -7.46 -0.45
C GLU A 132 -2.32 -6.11 -1.07
N VAL A 133 -1.92 -5.90 -2.32
CA VAL A 133 -2.21 -4.68 -3.09
C VAL A 133 -3.17 -5.04 -4.21
N LEU A 134 -4.46 -4.75 -4.00
CA LEU A 134 -5.50 -4.83 -5.02
C LEU A 134 -5.45 -3.55 -5.84
N LYS A 135 -5.21 -3.66 -7.15
CA LYS A 135 -5.13 -2.52 -8.07
C LYS A 135 -6.40 -2.43 -8.91
N GLY A 136 -6.88 -1.20 -9.12
CA GLY A 136 -8.11 -0.93 -9.86
C GLY A 136 -9.32 -0.68 -8.96
N PRO A 137 -10.54 -0.65 -9.52
CA PRO A 137 -11.73 -0.18 -8.82
C PRO A 137 -12.18 -1.15 -7.74
N ALA A 138 -12.10 -0.73 -6.49
CA ALA A 138 -12.47 -1.52 -5.32
C ALA A 138 -13.70 -0.99 -4.58
N SER A 139 -14.34 0.09 -5.08
CA SER A 139 -15.48 0.71 -4.40
C SER A 139 -16.70 -0.20 -4.29
N ALA A 140 -16.90 -1.11 -5.24
CA ALA A 140 -17.99 -2.10 -5.18
C ALA A 140 -17.84 -3.12 -4.03
N LEU A 141 -16.63 -3.25 -3.46
CA LEU A 141 -16.37 -4.10 -2.29
C LEU A 141 -16.24 -3.27 -1.02
N TYR A 142 -15.48 -2.17 -1.09
CA TYR A 142 -15.03 -1.45 0.10
C TYR A 142 -15.66 -0.05 0.25
N GLY A 143 -16.50 0.40 -0.69
CA GLY A 143 -17.13 1.72 -0.67
C GLY A 143 -16.21 2.85 -1.11
N SER A 144 -16.49 4.06 -0.64
CA SER A 144 -15.76 5.28 -1.00
C SER A 144 -14.25 5.14 -0.85
N GLU A 145 -13.50 5.87 -1.72
CA GLU A 145 -12.03 5.96 -1.77
C GLU A 145 -11.33 4.84 -2.57
N GLY A 146 -12.04 3.76 -2.97
CA GLY A 146 -11.48 2.64 -3.71
C GLY A 146 -11.36 2.86 -5.23
N VAL A 147 -10.78 3.97 -5.69
CA VAL A 147 -10.56 4.26 -7.14
C VAL A 147 -9.29 3.59 -7.64
N GLY A 148 -8.18 3.81 -6.95
CA GLY A 148 -6.87 3.26 -7.29
C GLY A 148 -6.72 1.83 -6.83
N GLY A 149 -7.32 1.48 -5.70
CA GLY A 149 -7.26 0.15 -5.12
C GLY A 149 -7.32 0.10 -3.61
N VAL A 150 -6.88 -1.04 -3.09
CA VAL A 150 -6.79 -1.32 -1.65
C VAL A 150 -5.40 -1.84 -1.32
N VAL A 151 -4.80 -1.31 -0.27
CA VAL A 151 -3.63 -1.88 0.37
C VAL A 151 -4.09 -2.52 1.67
N GLN A 152 -4.05 -3.83 1.74
CA GLN A 152 -4.41 -4.59 2.93
C GLN A 152 -3.17 -5.14 3.60
N ILE A 153 -2.93 -4.71 4.83
CA ILE A 153 -1.83 -5.14 5.68
C ILE A 153 -2.34 -6.19 6.64
N PHE A 154 -1.60 -7.27 6.75
CA PHE A 154 -1.80 -8.29 7.77
C PHE A 154 -0.66 -8.23 8.77
N THR A 155 -0.99 -8.06 10.05
CA THR A 155 -0.02 -8.15 11.13
C THR A 155 0.26 -9.61 11.48
N ARG A 156 1.34 -9.85 12.23
CA ARG A 156 1.67 -11.20 12.70
C ARG A 156 0.55 -11.74 13.58
N LYS A 157 0.14 -12.99 13.34
CA LYS A 157 -0.91 -13.69 14.09
C LYS A 157 -0.33 -14.84 14.90
N GLY A 158 -1.08 -15.29 15.90
CA GLY A 158 -0.78 -16.53 16.63
C GLY A 158 -0.75 -17.73 15.69
N ARG A 159 0.12 -18.69 15.99
CA ARG A 159 0.27 -19.96 15.28
C ARG A 159 0.66 -21.07 16.26
N ALA A 160 0.40 -22.33 15.87
CA ALA A 160 0.71 -23.48 16.71
C ALA A 160 2.17 -23.49 17.18
N GLY A 161 2.40 -23.84 18.45
CA GLY A 161 3.71 -23.81 19.12
C GLY A 161 3.99 -22.48 19.82
N PHE A 162 5.26 -22.27 20.17
CA PHE A 162 5.74 -21.09 20.88
C PHE A 162 6.92 -20.48 20.11
N HIS A 163 6.71 -19.29 19.52
CA HIS A 163 7.64 -18.66 18.58
C HIS A 163 7.99 -17.24 19.03
N PRO A 164 8.89 -17.08 20.01
CA PRO A 164 9.40 -15.77 20.38
C PRO A 164 10.34 -15.24 19.30
N ASN A 165 10.51 -13.93 19.24
CA ASN A 165 11.49 -13.28 18.37
C ASN A 165 11.94 -11.95 18.98
N ALA A 166 13.18 -11.54 18.68
CA ALA A 166 13.69 -10.23 19.02
C ALA A 166 14.65 -9.75 17.94
N SER A 167 14.74 -8.44 17.74
CA SER A 167 15.69 -7.84 16.82
C SER A 167 16.19 -6.49 17.32
N LEU A 168 17.43 -6.17 16.95
CA LEU A 168 18.04 -4.87 17.17
C LEU A 168 18.68 -4.40 15.85
N THR A 169 18.24 -3.25 15.36
CA THR A 169 18.79 -2.60 14.16
C THR A 169 19.51 -1.32 14.55
N LEU A 170 20.73 -1.16 14.10
CA LEU A 170 21.51 0.06 14.19
C LEU A 170 21.83 0.56 12.79
N GLY A 171 21.86 1.88 12.59
CA GLY A 171 22.10 2.41 11.25
C GLY A 171 22.48 3.89 11.18
N SER A 172 22.59 4.36 9.95
CA SER A 172 22.82 5.76 9.62
C SER A 172 21.80 6.67 10.31
N GLU A 173 22.13 7.97 10.43
CA GLU A 173 21.25 8.97 11.06
C GLU A 173 20.94 8.66 12.54
N ARG A 174 21.83 7.91 13.21
CA ARG A 174 21.65 7.38 14.57
C ARG A 174 20.36 6.56 14.72
N HIS A 175 20.04 5.79 13.70
CA HIS A 175 18.90 4.90 13.72
C HIS A 175 19.11 3.76 14.71
N VAL A 176 18.15 3.58 15.60
CA VAL A 176 18.05 2.47 16.54
C VAL A 176 16.61 1.95 16.54
N LEU A 177 16.43 0.69 16.17
CA LEU A 177 15.15 0.00 16.25
C LEU A 177 15.32 -1.27 17.06
N ALA A 178 14.62 -1.35 18.18
CA ALA A 178 14.51 -2.57 18.99
C ALA A 178 13.09 -3.10 18.87
N ALA A 179 12.94 -4.39 18.58
CA ALA A 179 11.66 -5.06 18.50
C ALA A 179 11.70 -6.42 19.18
N ALA A 180 10.59 -6.80 19.82
CA ALA A 180 10.40 -8.12 20.40
C ALA A 180 8.95 -8.58 20.16
N GLY A 181 8.76 -9.89 20.04
CA GLY A 181 7.44 -10.45 19.81
C GLY A 181 7.34 -11.91 20.18
N LEU A 182 6.09 -12.35 20.25
CA LEU A 182 5.71 -13.73 20.50
C LEU A 182 4.50 -14.07 19.64
N ALA A 183 4.57 -15.17 18.90
CA ALA A 183 3.42 -15.81 18.31
C ALA A 183 3.28 -17.22 18.90
N ALA A 184 2.11 -17.55 19.41
CA ALA A 184 1.89 -18.83 20.06
C ALA A 184 0.49 -19.38 19.79
N GLY A 185 0.31 -20.69 20.00
CA GLY A 185 -0.98 -21.34 19.91
C GLY A 185 -0.95 -22.76 20.45
N GLN A 186 -2.03 -23.13 21.13
CA GLN A 186 -2.24 -24.48 21.65
C GLN A 186 -3.74 -24.83 21.62
N GLY A 187 -4.06 -25.96 21.03
CA GLY A 187 -5.46 -26.38 20.87
C GLY A 187 -6.27 -25.34 20.08
N SER A 188 -7.34 -24.86 20.68
CA SER A 188 -8.24 -23.88 20.08
C SER A 188 -7.78 -22.42 20.20
N LEU A 189 -6.73 -22.13 20.99
CA LEU A 189 -6.25 -20.77 21.26
C LEU A 189 -5.01 -20.46 20.43
N ALA A 190 -5.01 -19.33 19.71
CA ALA A 190 -3.82 -18.75 19.11
C ALA A 190 -3.74 -17.26 19.46
N TYR A 191 -2.54 -16.76 19.77
CA TYR A 191 -2.32 -15.37 20.12
C TYR A 191 -0.94 -14.88 19.69
N SER A 192 -0.84 -13.58 19.49
CA SER A 192 0.44 -12.92 19.23
C SER A 192 0.52 -11.59 19.96
N VAL A 193 1.74 -11.19 20.30
CA VAL A 193 2.06 -9.86 20.79
C VAL A 193 3.40 -9.44 20.20
N GLY A 194 3.52 -8.19 19.80
CA GLY A 194 4.75 -7.59 19.32
C GLY A 194 4.87 -6.16 19.81
N VAL A 195 6.07 -5.76 20.21
CA VAL A 195 6.40 -4.39 20.61
C VAL A 195 7.63 -3.92 19.86
N GLN A 196 7.70 -2.63 19.55
CA GLN A 196 8.92 -2.04 19.03
C GLN A 196 9.10 -0.61 19.53
N ARG A 197 10.37 -0.18 19.54
CA ARG A 197 10.77 1.20 19.74
C ARG A 197 11.77 1.60 18.68
N LEU A 198 11.45 2.65 17.95
CA LEU A 198 12.28 3.25 16.91
C LEU A 198 12.69 4.65 17.32
N ARG A 199 13.95 4.98 17.08
CA ARG A 199 14.50 6.34 17.19
C ARG A 199 15.48 6.58 16.07
N GLU A 200 15.40 7.75 15.43
CA GLU A 200 16.39 8.22 14.48
C GLU A 200 16.53 9.75 14.57
N LYS A 201 17.75 10.26 14.34
CA LYS A 201 17.98 11.70 14.32
C LYS A 201 17.66 12.35 12.97
N GLY A 202 17.47 11.52 11.94
CA GLY A 202 17.11 11.99 10.61
C GLY A 202 18.15 12.95 9.98
N PHE A 203 17.69 13.64 8.97
CA PHE A 203 18.40 14.67 8.21
C PHE A 203 17.47 15.87 8.03
N SER A 204 17.95 17.02 7.50
CA SER A 204 17.07 18.15 7.17
C SER A 204 16.09 17.76 6.06
N SER A 205 14.79 17.82 6.36
CA SER A 205 13.70 17.40 5.45
C SER A 205 13.58 18.29 4.23
N THR A 206 14.04 19.57 4.32
CA THR A 206 13.90 20.53 3.23
C THR A 206 15.26 21.03 2.73
N ASN A 207 15.23 21.69 1.58
CA ASN A 207 16.35 22.45 1.03
C ASN A 207 15.89 23.88 0.69
N PRO A 208 16.79 24.80 0.31
CA PRO A 208 16.47 26.20 0.06
C PRO A 208 15.40 26.45 -1.03
N ASN A 209 15.08 25.45 -1.86
CA ASN A 209 14.05 25.57 -2.89
C ASN A 209 12.63 25.32 -2.36
N VAL A 210 12.48 24.87 -1.11
CA VAL A 210 11.15 24.63 -0.52
C VAL A 210 10.35 25.94 -0.46
N GLN A 211 9.05 25.79 -0.64
CA GLN A 211 8.16 26.95 -0.69
C GLN A 211 7.80 27.50 0.68
N CYS A 212 7.23 28.70 0.67
CA CYS A 212 6.73 29.39 1.86
C CYS A 212 7.79 29.71 2.92
N GLY A 213 9.08 29.65 2.57
CA GLY A 213 10.18 29.96 3.50
C GLY A 213 10.22 28.99 4.70
N THR A 214 9.88 27.72 4.45
CA THR A 214 9.86 26.72 5.52
C THR A 214 11.21 26.04 5.76
N HIS A 215 12.23 26.33 4.98
CA HIS A 215 13.56 25.73 5.12
C HIS A 215 14.22 26.05 6.47
N ASN A 216 14.66 25.00 7.16
CA ASN A 216 15.54 25.05 8.33
C ASN A 216 16.64 23.99 8.17
N PRO A 217 17.95 24.33 8.17
CA PRO A 217 19.03 23.37 7.86
C PRO A 217 19.43 22.51 9.08
N ASP A 218 18.49 22.17 9.95
CA ASP A 218 18.71 21.28 11.08
C ASP A 218 18.31 19.82 10.76
N ARG A 219 18.32 18.96 11.75
CA ARG A 219 17.92 17.55 11.60
C ARG A 219 16.52 17.36 12.12
N ASP A 220 15.73 16.59 11.38
CA ASP A 220 14.35 16.26 11.68
C ASP A 220 14.21 14.87 12.27
N PRO A 221 14.30 14.70 13.59
CA PRO A 221 14.20 13.40 14.25
C PRO A 221 12.81 12.78 14.10
N PHE A 222 12.79 11.45 14.21
CA PHE A 222 11.59 10.66 14.33
C PHE A 222 11.73 9.62 15.44
N GLU A 223 10.71 9.49 16.27
CA GLU A 223 10.60 8.47 17.30
C GLU A 223 9.23 7.80 17.19
N GLN A 224 9.17 6.50 17.45
CA GLN A 224 7.91 5.76 17.46
C GLN A 224 7.97 4.57 18.41
N ASP A 225 6.97 4.43 19.25
CA ASP A 225 6.66 3.23 20.01
C ASP A 225 5.45 2.56 19.36
N ALA A 226 5.46 1.23 19.23
CA ALA A 226 4.33 0.51 18.68
C ALA A 226 4.11 -0.84 19.37
N LEU A 227 2.83 -1.23 19.39
CA LEU A 227 2.33 -2.49 19.89
C LEU A 227 1.39 -3.10 18.85
N ASN A 228 1.54 -4.39 18.56
CA ASN A 228 0.47 -5.17 17.98
C ASN A 228 0.13 -6.36 18.88
N ALA A 229 -1.15 -6.72 18.95
CA ALA A 229 -1.60 -7.93 19.62
C ALA A 229 -2.79 -8.52 18.86
N SER A 230 -2.90 -9.84 18.88
CA SER A 230 -4.05 -10.55 18.33
C SER A 230 -4.33 -11.81 19.14
N VAL A 231 -5.60 -12.18 19.16
CA VAL A 231 -6.07 -13.44 19.75
C VAL A 231 -7.15 -14.02 18.84
N SER A 232 -7.14 -15.33 18.67
CA SER A 232 -8.21 -16.09 18.05
C SER A 232 -8.50 -17.32 18.90
N TYR A 233 -9.79 -17.64 19.04
CA TYR A 233 -10.24 -18.79 19.81
C TYR A 233 -11.33 -19.54 19.04
N GLU A 234 -11.10 -20.83 18.77
CA GLU A 234 -12.07 -21.73 18.19
C GLU A 234 -12.97 -22.31 19.29
N ILE A 235 -14.17 -21.73 19.46
CA ILE A 235 -15.17 -22.20 20.43
C ILE A 235 -15.63 -23.62 20.07
N SER A 236 -15.79 -23.84 18.75
CA SER A 236 -16.12 -25.14 18.17
C SER A 236 -15.61 -25.20 16.73
N LYS A 237 -15.72 -26.34 16.06
CA LYS A 237 -15.43 -26.46 14.62
C LYS A 237 -16.28 -25.51 13.73
N ALA A 238 -17.42 -25.06 14.25
CA ALA A 238 -18.33 -24.18 13.51
C ALA A 238 -18.28 -22.72 13.95
N LEU A 239 -17.64 -22.38 15.07
CA LEU A 239 -17.68 -21.04 15.65
C LEU A 239 -16.31 -20.62 16.18
N SER A 240 -15.82 -19.47 15.74
CA SER A 240 -14.59 -18.84 16.21
C SER A 240 -14.81 -17.36 16.54
N ILE A 241 -13.99 -16.84 17.43
CA ILE A 241 -13.91 -15.43 17.75
C ILE A 241 -12.48 -14.96 17.52
N ASP A 242 -12.32 -13.73 17.08
CA ASP A 242 -11.02 -13.09 16.94
C ASP A 242 -11.05 -11.64 17.42
N ALA A 243 -9.91 -11.16 17.90
CA ALA A 243 -9.70 -9.76 18.21
C ALA A 243 -8.24 -9.38 17.91
N GLY A 244 -8.02 -8.11 17.62
CA GLY A 244 -6.69 -7.61 17.37
C GLY A 244 -6.59 -6.11 17.53
N VAL A 245 -5.36 -5.64 17.78
CA VAL A 245 -5.01 -4.24 17.90
C VAL A 245 -3.64 -3.98 17.31
N LEU A 246 -3.49 -2.87 16.59
CA LEU A 246 -2.22 -2.22 16.28
C LEU A 246 -2.28 -0.79 16.81
N TYR A 247 -1.32 -0.42 17.63
CA TYR A 247 -1.16 0.94 18.15
C TYR A 247 0.25 1.43 17.85
N ALA A 248 0.36 2.64 17.32
CA ALA A 248 1.62 3.32 17.08
C ALA A 248 1.51 4.76 17.59
N ASP A 249 2.48 5.19 18.39
CA ASP A 249 2.59 6.54 18.95
C ASP A 249 4.00 7.06 18.63
N GLY A 250 4.08 8.16 17.90
CA GLY A 250 5.33 8.71 17.44
C GLY A 250 5.41 10.23 17.55
N VAL A 251 6.62 10.73 17.55
CA VAL A 251 6.92 12.16 17.42
C VAL A 251 7.75 12.37 16.18
N ASN A 252 7.24 13.25 15.32
CA ASN A 252 7.88 13.64 14.07
C ASN A 252 8.28 15.12 14.14
N ALA A 253 9.55 15.42 13.88
CA ALA A 253 9.99 16.81 13.65
C ALA A 253 10.03 17.09 12.14
N TYR A 254 9.79 18.35 11.75
CA TYR A 254 9.85 18.80 10.36
C TYR A 254 10.06 20.32 10.29
N ASP A 255 10.47 20.83 9.13
CA ASP A 255 10.77 22.24 8.91
C ASP A 255 9.49 23.07 8.68
N ASP A 256 9.35 24.15 9.44
CA ASP A 256 8.24 25.14 9.33
C ASP A 256 8.76 26.58 9.27
N GLY A 257 10.06 26.79 9.10
CA GLY A 257 10.74 28.06 8.96
C GLY A 257 12.06 28.13 9.72
N PRO A 258 12.89 29.14 9.43
CA PRO A 258 14.21 29.30 10.06
C PRO A 258 14.11 29.36 11.58
N GLY A 259 14.80 28.44 12.27
CA GLY A 259 14.86 28.41 13.74
C GLY A 259 13.58 27.88 14.40
N VAL A 260 12.61 27.36 13.66
CA VAL A 260 11.38 26.74 14.20
C VAL A 260 11.56 25.23 14.25
N ASN A 261 11.67 24.66 15.44
CA ASN A 261 11.77 23.21 15.67
C ASN A 261 10.38 22.61 15.82
N THR A 262 9.69 22.43 14.72
CA THR A 262 8.32 21.91 14.72
C THR A 262 8.27 20.45 15.10
N ARG A 263 7.34 20.09 15.98
CA ARG A 263 7.09 18.71 16.40
C ARG A 263 5.62 18.37 16.32
N SER A 264 5.32 17.23 15.72
CA SER A 264 3.99 16.64 15.70
C SER A 264 3.99 15.29 16.39
N ALA A 265 3.11 15.13 17.37
CA ALA A 265 2.75 13.81 17.89
C ALA A 265 1.76 13.17 16.90
N VAL A 266 2.09 11.96 16.42
CA VAL A 266 1.29 11.20 15.46
C VAL A 266 0.91 9.87 16.07
N ARG A 267 -0.40 9.59 16.14
CA ARG A 267 -0.92 8.34 16.71
C ARG A 267 -1.83 7.65 15.72
N ALA A 268 -1.64 6.35 15.58
CA ALA A 268 -2.48 5.47 14.80
C ALA A 268 -2.95 4.30 15.67
N LEU A 269 -4.25 4.01 15.63
CA LEU A 269 -4.85 2.86 16.28
C LEU A 269 -5.74 2.13 15.29
N THR A 270 -5.58 0.82 15.19
CA THR A 270 -6.61 -0.05 14.63
C THR A 270 -6.96 -1.12 15.66
N ALA A 271 -8.26 -1.35 15.85
CA ALA A 271 -8.75 -2.42 16.72
C ALA A 271 -9.93 -3.10 16.06
N HIS A 272 -10.07 -4.40 16.26
CA HIS A 272 -11.22 -5.16 15.80
C HIS A 272 -11.58 -6.28 16.75
N ALA A 273 -12.83 -6.69 16.68
CA ALA A 273 -13.32 -7.93 17.25
C ALA A 273 -14.35 -8.54 16.29
N GLY A 274 -14.32 -9.86 16.14
CA GLY A 274 -15.16 -10.57 15.21
C GLY A 274 -15.66 -11.91 15.77
N VAL A 275 -16.81 -12.30 15.27
CA VAL A 275 -17.39 -13.65 15.46
C VAL A 275 -17.64 -14.21 14.09
N LYS A 276 -17.11 -15.39 13.80
CA LYS A 276 -17.21 -16.08 12.54
C LYS A 276 -17.79 -17.46 12.77
N GLY A 277 -18.89 -17.74 12.07
CA GLY A 277 -19.62 -19.00 12.21
C GLY A 277 -19.91 -19.67 10.88
N HIS A 278 -19.90 -21.01 10.86
CA HIS A 278 -20.43 -21.81 9.76
C HIS A 278 -21.86 -22.19 10.11
N ILE A 279 -22.83 -21.58 9.41
CA ILE A 279 -24.26 -21.89 9.59
C ILE A 279 -24.57 -23.28 9.00
N THR A 280 -23.96 -23.55 7.85
CA THR A 280 -23.87 -24.87 7.23
C THR A 280 -22.47 -25.10 6.68
N SER A 281 -22.16 -26.26 6.13
CA SER A 281 -20.86 -26.56 5.50
C SER A 281 -20.51 -25.60 4.36
N GLY A 282 -21.51 -25.05 3.66
CA GLY A 282 -21.32 -24.10 2.56
C GLY A 282 -21.78 -22.67 2.87
N TRP A 283 -22.12 -22.34 4.11
CA TRP A 283 -22.53 -20.99 4.50
C TRP A 283 -21.76 -20.50 5.71
N GLN A 284 -20.88 -19.53 5.49
CA GLN A 284 -20.13 -18.83 6.52
C GLN A 284 -20.71 -17.43 6.74
N SER A 285 -20.90 -17.06 8.00
CA SER A 285 -21.37 -15.74 8.43
C SER A 285 -20.35 -15.11 9.40
N GLU A 286 -20.06 -13.84 9.22
CA GLU A 286 -19.13 -13.07 10.08
C GLU A 286 -19.77 -11.76 10.49
N LEU A 287 -19.78 -11.49 11.79
CA LEU A 287 -20.10 -10.19 12.36
C LEU A 287 -18.82 -9.60 12.95
N ARG A 288 -18.45 -8.39 12.52
CA ARG A 288 -17.22 -7.73 12.91
C ARG A 288 -17.46 -6.27 13.28
N PHE A 289 -16.86 -5.86 14.39
CA PHE A 289 -16.67 -4.46 14.75
C PHE A 289 -15.21 -4.08 14.49
N SER A 290 -14.99 -2.87 13.98
CA SER A 290 -13.65 -2.32 13.76
C SER A 290 -13.61 -0.84 14.09
N GLN A 291 -12.46 -0.38 14.64
CA GLN A 291 -12.18 0.99 15.02
C GLN A 291 -10.81 1.39 14.49
N GLY A 292 -10.76 2.45 13.67
CA GLY A 292 -9.53 3.07 13.20
C GLY A 292 -9.45 4.52 13.68
N ASN A 293 -8.35 4.90 14.31
CA ASN A 293 -8.09 6.28 14.75
C ASN A 293 -6.79 6.79 14.16
N ASP A 294 -6.83 8.02 13.68
CA ASP A 294 -5.68 8.78 13.21
C ASP A 294 -5.65 10.13 13.94
N THR A 295 -4.53 10.45 14.58
CA THR A 295 -4.38 11.68 15.34
C THR A 295 -3.04 12.32 15.04
N THR A 296 -3.06 13.60 14.69
CA THR A 296 -1.88 14.44 14.55
C THR A 296 -2.05 15.66 15.45
N ASN A 297 -1.07 15.90 16.33
CA ASN A 297 -1.06 17.06 17.20
C ASN A 297 0.27 17.79 17.04
N THR A 298 0.25 18.92 16.34
CA THR A 298 1.41 19.77 16.10
C THR A 298 1.50 20.83 17.18
N LEU A 299 2.53 20.78 18.01
CA LEU A 299 2.65 21.60 19.22
C LEU A 299 3.60 22.80 19.02
N GLU A 300 4.80 22.55 18.54
CA GLU A 300 5.85 23.54 18.39
C GLU A 300 5.97 23.90 16.90
N ALA A 301 5.07 24.74 16.40
CA ALA A 301 4.98 25.09 14.98
C ALA A 301 4.59 26.54 14.81
N ARG A 302 4.86 27.07 13.62
CA ARG A 302 4.35 28.37 13.18
C ARG A 302 2.82 28.40 13.18
N PHE A 303 2.20 27.26 12.88
CA PHE A 303 0.75 27.05 12.91
C PHE A 303 0.42 25.79 13.71
N PRO A 304 0.37 25.88 15.05
CA PRO A 304 0.00 24.73 15.88
C PRO A 304 -1.43 24.29 15.59
N GLY A 305 -1.66 22.98 15.67
CA GLY A 305 -3.00 22.46 15.41
C GLY A 305 -3.11 20.97 15.73
N ALA A 306 -4.32 20.57 16.11
CA ALA A 306 -4.64 19.17 16.36
C ALA A 306 -5.73 18.70 15.39
N PHE A 307 -5.54 17.51 14.83
CA PHE A 307 -6.50 16.82 13.97
C PHE A 307 -6.67 15.39 14.48
N LYS A 308 -7.90 15.00 14.72
CA LYS A 308 -8.26 13.64 15.12
C LYS A 308 -9.36 13.12 14.20
N THR A 309 -9.17 11.93 13.68
CA THR A 309 -10.18 11.13 12.98
C THR A 309 -10.46 9.87 13.79
N GLU A 310 -11.72 9.57 14.00
CA GLU A 310 -12.22 8.31 14.55
C GLU A 310 -13.16 7.70 13.51
N GLN A 311 -12.88 6.43 13.13
CA GLN A 311 -13.71 5.68 12.20
C GLN A 311 -14.14 4.38 12.87
N SER A 312 -15.42 4.21 13.10
CA SER A 312 -16.00 2.96 13.57
C SER A 312 -16.81 2.30 12.46
N GLN A 313 -16.75 0.97 12.39
CA GLN A 313 -17.50 0.23 11.39
C GLN A 313 -18.01 -1.08 11.97
N TRP A 314 -19.29 -1.36 11.73
CA TRP A 314 -19.91 -2.65 11.86
C TRP A 314 -20.05 -3.29 10.49
N THR A 315 -19.71 -4.55 10.37
CA THR A 315 -19.86 -5.32 9.13
C THR A 315 -20.50 -6.67 9.47
N TRP A 316 -21.60 -6.98 8.80
CA TRP A 316 -22.14 -8.34 8.77
C TRP A 316 -22.05 -8.86 7.35
N GLN A 317 -21.24 -9.92 7.17
CA GLN A 317 -20.94 -10.51 5.87
C GLN A 317 -21.29 -11.99 5.87
N ASN A 318 -21.82 -12.47 4.74
CA ASN A 318 -22.14 -13.86 4.50
C ASN A 318 -21.48 -14.32 3.21
N ASN A 319 -20.82 -15.47 3.26
CA ASN A 319 -20.24 -16.17 2.12
C ASN A 319 -20.97 -17.49 1.98
N ILE A 320 -21.54 -17.74 0.80
CA ILE A 320 -22.40 -18.89 0.53
C ILE A 320 -21.86 -19.60 -0.72
N ASP A 321 -21.51 -20.88 -0.55
CA ASP A 321 -21.11 -21.72 -1.66
C ASP A 321 -22.33 -22.02 -2.54
N THR A 322 -22.16 -21.80 -3.85
CA THR A 322 -23.19 -22.08 -4.86
C THR A 322 -22.59 -22.91 -5.99
N PRO A 323 -23.40 -23.55 -6.83
CA PRO A 323 -22.89 -24.30 -7.99
C PRO A 323 -22.06 -23.46 -8.98
N VAL A 324 -22.16 -22.13 -8.92
CA VAL A 324 -21.47 -21.19 -9.82
C VAL A 324 -20.40 -20.36 -9.10
N GLY A 325 -20.00 -20.75 -7.89
CA GLY A 325 -18.97 -20.07 -7.10
C GLY A 325 -19.47 -19.60 -5.74
N VAL A 326 -18.72 -18.74 -5.08
CA VAL A 326 -19.03 -18.19 -3.76
C VAL A 326 -19.82 -16.90 -3.91
N ALA A 327 -21.06 -16.90 -3.46
CA ALA A 327 -21.88 -15.70 -3.32
C ALA A 327 -21.50 -14.96 -2.03
N LEU A 328 -21.33 -13.66 -2.11
CA LEU A 328 -21.04 -12.74 -1.03
C LEU A 328 -22.25 -11.82 -0.84
N ALA A 329 -22.71 -11.62 0.38
CA ALA A 329 -23.71 -10.60 0.71
C ALA A 329 -23.42 -10.01 2.10
N GLY A 330 -23.66 -8.72 2.26
CA GLY A 330 -23.43 -8.08 3.55
C GLY A 330 -23.98 -6.67 3.66
N VAL A 331 -23.99 -6.20 4.89
CA VAL A 331 -24.33 -4.82 5.25
C VAL A 331 -23.22 -4.23 6.12
N GLU A 332 -23.03 -2.94 5.98
CA GLU A 332 -22.04 -2.18 6.76
C GLU A 332 -22.66 -0.87 7.26
N GLN A 333 -22.27 -0.49 8.44
CA GLN A 333 -22.47 0.85 8.95
C GLN A 333 -21.12 1.42 9.33
N ARG A 334 -20.74 2.53 8.71
CA ARG A 334 -19.49 3.26 8.99
C ARG A 334 -19.79 4.67 9.48
N GLU A 335 -19.16 5.06 10.56
CA GLU A 335 -19.19 6.40 11.09
C GLU A 335 -17.79 7.00 11.08
N GLN A 336 -17.66 8.22 10.58
CA GLN A 336 -16.44 9.02 10.61
C GLN A 336 -16.69 10.26 11.47
N LYS A 337 -15.87 10.45 12.51
CA LYS A 337 -15.87 11.63 13.37
C LYS A 337 -14.54 12.36 13.27
N VAL A 338 -14.60 13.68 13.18
CA VAL A 338 -13.42 14.55 13.19
C VAL A 338 -13.49 15.53 14.32
N SER A 339 -12.37 15.77 14.96
CA SER A 339 -12.22 16.75 16.05
C SER A 339 -10.80 17.33 16.03
N GLY A 340 -10.57 18.40 16.78
CA GLY A 340 -9.26 19.03 16.89
C GLY A 340 -9.35 20.50 17.25
N SER A 341 -8.29 21.25 16.95
CA SER A 341 -8.23 22.70 17.16
C SER A 341 -9.02 23.50 16.11
N THR A 342 -9.40 22.85 15.00
CA THR A 342 -10.16 23.47 13.90
C THR A 342 -11.65 23.30 14.13
N ALA A 343 -12.39 24.41 14.07
CA ALA A 343 -13.85 24.40 14.13
C ALA A 343 -14.43 24.05 12.75
N TYR A 344 -14.86 22.81 12.56
CA TYR A 344 -15.56 22.37 11.35
C TYR A 344 -17.06 22.61 11.46
N ALA A 345 -17.69 23.07 10.38
CA ALA A 345 -19.14 23.21 10.31
C ALA A 345 -19.88 21.86 10.41
N VAL A 346 -19.25 20.79 9.92
CA VAL A 346 -19.72 19.41 10.05
C VAL A 346 -18.57 18.55 10.56
N THR A 347 -18.81 17.79 11.62
CA THR A 347 -17.78 16.98 12.32
C THR A 347 -18.01 15.47 12.20
N GLN A 348 -19.11 15.07 11.56
CA GLN A 348 -19.50 13.67 11.49
C GLN A 348 -20.08 13.32 10.12
N ARG A 349 -19.78 12.10 9.66
CA ARG A 349 -20.36 11.50 8.46
C ARG A 349 -20.72 10.06 8.76
N LYS A 350 -21.93 9.65 8.40
CA LYS A 350 -22.42 8.28 8.53
C LYS A 350 -22.67 7.72 7.13
N ILE A 351 -22.32 6.45 6.94
CA ILE A 351 -22.50 5.73 5.68
C ILE A 351 -23.06 4.37 6.01
N ASP A 352 -24.31 4.13 5.60
CA ASP A 352 -24.97 2.84 5.68
C ASP A 352 -24.89 2.17 4.30
N SER A 353 -24.53 0.88 4.25
CA SER A 353 -24.21 0.23 2.99
C SER A 353 -24.77 -1.19 2.92
N ALA A 354 -25.15 -1.60 1.70
CA ALA A 354 -25.42 -2.98 1.36
C ALA A 354 -24.58 -3.38 0.15
N PHE A 355 -24.02 -4.59 0.17
CA PHE A 355 -23.21 -5.10 -0.93
C PHE A 355 -23.49 -6.57 -1.21
N ALA A 356 -23.31 -6.96 -2.46
CA ALA A 356 -23.41 -8.34 -2.91
C ALA A 356 -22.34 -8.63 -3.97
N GLY A 357 -21.94 -9.87 -4.10
CA GLY A 357 -20.97 -10.31 -5.09
C GLY A 357 -21.09 -11.80 -5.40
N LEU A 358 -20.43 -12.20 -6.48
CA LEU A 358 -20.28 -13.58 -6.89
C LEU A 358 -18.89 -13.77 -7.48
N ASN A 359 -18.10 -14.65 -6.88
CA ASN A 359 -16.78 -15.04 -7.37
C ASN A 359 -16.83 -16.52 -7.73
N GLY A 360 -16.42 -16.87 -8.94
CA GLY A 360 -16.45 -18.26 -9.35
C GLY A 360 -15.48 -18.62 -10.45
N SER A 361 -15.28 -19.93 -10.60
CA SER A 361 -14.54 -20.52 -11.71
C SER A 361 -15.19 -21.82 -12.16
N ALA A 362 -15.17 -22.10 -13.46
CA ALA A 362 -15.59 -23.38 -14.03
C ALA A 362 -14.76 -23.69 -15.28
N GLY A 363 -14.08 -24.83 -15.27
CA GLY A 363 -13.16 -25.20 -16.34
C GLY A 363 -12.08 -24.13 -16.53
N ASN A 364 -12.03 -23.53 -17.70
CA ASN A 364 -11.05 -22.48 -18.03
C ASN A 364 -11.56 -21.05 -17.75
N HIS A 365 -12.77 -20.90 -17.27
CA HIS A 365 -13.44 -19.63 -17.05
C HIS A 365 -13.36 -19.21 -15.59
N SER A 366 -13.17 -17.92 -15.33
CA SER A 366 -13.30 -17.32 -13.99
C SER A 366 -14.05 -15.99 -14.11
N TRP A 367 -14.84 -15.65 -13.11
CA TRP A 367 -15.64 -14.43 -13.07
C TRP A 367 -15.71 -13.85 -11.67
N GLN A 368 -15.92 -12.54 -11.61
CA GLN A 368 -16.17 -11.80 -10.40
C GLN A 368 -17.14 -10.67 -10.70
N PHE A 369 -18.24 -10.61 -9.95
CA PHE A 369 -19.22 -9.55 -10.02
C PHE A 369 -19.47 -9.02 -8.61
N ASN A 370 -19.50 -7.68 -8.45
CA ASN A 370 -19.81 -7.03 -7.19
C ASN A 370 -20.69 -5.82 -7.44
N ALA A 371 -21.62 -5.57 -6.55
CA ALA A 371 -22.48 -4.40 -6.52
C ALA A 371 -22.57 -3.88 -5.08
N ARG A 372 -22.63 -2.56 -4.92
CA ARG A 372 -22.74 -1.90 -3.62
C ARG A 372 -23.59 -0.65 -3.73
N HIS A 373 -24.43 -0.47 -2.74
CA HIS A 373 -25.19 0.73 -2.47
C HIS A 373 -24.68 1.37 -1.17
N ASP A 374 -24.34 2.67 -1.21
CA ASP A 374 -23.94 3.46 -0.05
C ASP A 374 -24.91 4.62 0.13
N ALA A 375 -25.56 4.73 1.27
CA ALA A 375 -26.33 5.90 1.72
C ALA A 375 -25.43 6.77 2.59
N ASN A 376 -24.93 7.88 2.03
CA ASN A 376 -23.99 8.79 2.69
C ASN A 376 -24.73 10.02 3.25
N SER A 377 -24.61 10.30 4.53
CA SER A 377 -25.33 11.39 5.21
C SER A 377 -25.04 12.80 4.67
N GLN A 378 -23.94 13.00 3.91
CA GLN A 378 -23.58 14.31 3.33
C GLN A 378 -23.82 14.38 1.82
N PHE A 379 -23.68 13.27 1.10
CA PHE A 379 -23.65 13.26 -0.37
C PHE A 379 -24.77 12.40 -0.99
N GLY A 380 -25.70 11.89 -0.15
CA GLY A 380 -26.78 11.03 -0.61
C GLY A 380 -26.29 9.67 -1.10
N ASP A 381 -27.07 9.07 -1.97
CA ASP A 381 -26.87 7.69 -2.41
C ASP A 381 -25.84 7.57 -3.51
N SER A 382 -25.05 6.51 -3.46
CA SER A 382 -24.15 6.13 -4.53
C SER A 382 -24.18 4.62 -4.78
N ASN A 383 -24.22 4.26 -6.07
CA ASN A 383 -24.14 2.87 -6.50
C ASN A 383 -22.82 2.64 -7.22
N THR A 384 -22.11 1.59 -6.83
CA THR A 384 -20.87 1.16 -7.46
C THR A 384 -20.95 -0.31 -7.86
N GLY A 385 -20.33 -0.65 -8.98
CA GLY A 385 -20.31 -2.00 -9.51
C GLY A 385 -18.94 -2.38 -10.05
N PHE A 386 -18.68 -3.67 -10.08
CA PHE A 386 -17.50 -4.29 -10.66
C PHE A 386 -17.90 -5.56 -11.38
N GLY A 387 -17.39 -5.76 -12.60
CA GLY A 387 -17.49 -7.00 -13.34
C GLY A 387 -16.14 -7.36 -13.94
N GLY A 388 -15.75 -8.61 -13.78
CA GLY A 388 -14.52 -9.14 -14.31
C GLY A 388 -14.69 -10.55 -14.84
N TYR A 389 -13.95 -10.87 -15.90
CA TYR A 389 -13.92 -12.18 -16.52
C TYR A 389 -12.50 -12.56 -16.91
N GLY A 390 -12.13 -13.80 -16.63
CA GLY A 390 -10.85 -14.39 -16.99
C GLY A 390 -11.03 -15.68 -17.76
N TYR A 391 -10.13 -15.93 -18.71
CA TYR A 391 -10.08 -17.16 -19.49
C TYR A 391 -8.68 -17.74 -19.52
N ARG A 392 -8.54 -19.00 -19.16
CA ARG A 392 -7.29 -19.76 -19.20
C ARG A 392 -7.17 -20.41 -20.60
N ILE A 393 -6.34 -19.82 -21.46
CA ILE A 393 -6.14 -20.29 -22.84
C ILE A 393 -5.42 -21.64 -22.83
N THR A 394 -4.40 -21.75 -22.00
CA THR A 394 -3.64 -22.97 -21.69
C THR A 394 -3.37 -23.01 -20.18
N PRO A 395 -2.85 -24.11 -19.62
CA PRO A 395 -2.45 -24.14 -18.21
C PRO A 395 -1.48 -23.00 -17.82
N ALA A 396 -0.68 -22.48 -18.75
CA ALA A 396 0.29 -21.42 -18.53
C ALA A 396 -0.23 -20.01 -18.89
N TRP A 397 -1.15 -19.88 -19.84
CA TRP A 397 -1.60 -18.58 -20.36
C TRP A 397 -3.02 -18.24 -19.93
N ARG A 398 -3.21 -17.06 -19.40
CA ARG A 398 -4.48 -16.51 -18.99
C ARG A 398 -4.67 -15.10 -19.49
N VAL A 399 -5.89 -14.75 -19.90
CA VAL A 399 -6.32 -13.38 -20.20
C VAL A 399 -7.43 -12.98 -19.25
N HIS A 400 -7.53 -11.69 -18.94
CA HIS A 400 -8.64 -11.17 -18.15
C HIS A 400 -9.04 -9.77 -18.61
N VAL A 401 -10.29 -9.43 -18.37
CA VAL A 401 -10.84 -8.10 -18.53
C VAL A 401 -11.67 -7.76 -17.30
N SER A 402 -11.59 -6.53 -16.83
CA SER A 402 -12.47 -6.05 -15.78
C SER A 402 -12.90 -4.61 -16.03
N HIS A 403 -14.08 -4.29 -15.52
CA HIS A 403 -14.63 -2.93 -15.51
C HIS A 403 -15.30 -2.65 -14.19
N GLY A 404 -15.10 -1.45 -13.66
CA GLY A 404 -15.75 -1.06 -12.42
C GLY A 404 -15.93 0.44 -12.29
N THR A 405 -16.82 0.82 -11.39
CA THR A 405 -17.11 2.20 -11.04
C THR A 405 -16.63 2.49 -9.62
N SER A 406 -16.34 3.76 -9.34
CA SER A 406 -15.88 4.20 -8.04
C SER A 406 -16.44 5.56 -7.67
N PHE A 407 -16.40 5.84 -6.36
CA PHE A 407 -16.91 7.06 -5.74
C PHE A 407 -15.91 7.53 -4.67
N VAL A 408 -15.67 8.86 -4.59
CA VAL A 408 -14.84 9.47 -3.54
C VAL A 408 -15.50 10.73 -3.02
N ALA A 409 -15.85 10.72 -1.75
CA ALA A 409 -16.34 11.90 -1.06
C ALA A 409 -15.18 12.86 -0.74
N PRO A 410 -15.37 14.21 -0.81
CA PRO A 410 -14.39 15.16 -0.35
C PRO A 410 -14.06 14.98 1.13
N SER A 411 -12.83 15.29 1.54
CA SER A 411 -12.41 15.27 2.94
C SER A 411 -12.98 16.44 3.74
N PHE A 412 -12.95 16.34 5.08
CA PHE A 412 -13.45 17.42 5.93
C PHE A 412 -12.64 18.72 5.77
N ASN A 413 -11.32 18.65 5.57
CA ASN A 413 -10.49 19.83 5.29
C ASN A 413 -10.85 20.45 3.94
N GLN A 414 -11.05 19.65 2.91
CA GLN A 414 -11.44 20.17 1.59
C GLN A 414 -12.79 20.90 1.62
N LEU A 415 -13.71 20.48 2.50
CA LEU A 415 -15.03 21.08 2.62
C LEU A 415 -15.07 22.26 3.60
N TYR A 416 -14.44 22.11 4.78
CA TYR A 416 -14.78 22.94 5.94
C TYR A 416 -13.59 23.56 6.64
N PHE A 417 -12.34 23.38 6.16
CA PHE A 417 -11.20 24.03 6.83
C PHE A 417 -11.29 25.55 6.66
N PRO A 418 -11.24 26.35 7.76
CA PRO A 418 -11.42 27.80 7.70
C PRO A 418 -10.41 28.48 6.77
N GLY A 419 -10.90 29.32 5.86
CA GLY A 419 -10.09 30.06 4.89
C GLY A 419 -9.53 29.23 3.72
N PHE A 420 -9.73 27.90 3.73
CA PHE A 420 -9.28 27.01 2.67
C PHE A 420 -10.40 26.12 2.09
N GLY A 421 -11.35 25.68 2.93
CA GLY A 421 -12.38 24.73 2.52
C GLY A 421 -13.35 25.29 1.48
N ASN A 422 -13.88 24.40 0.66
CA ASN A 422 -14.92 24.69 -0.33
C ASN A 422 -16.12 23.74 -0.15
N PRO A 423 -17.20 24.18 0.52
CA PRO A 423 -18.38 23.34 0.78
C PRO A 423 -19.15 22.94 -0.49
N LEU A 424 -18.86 23.56 -1.63
CA LEU A 424 -19.52 23.27 -2.91
C LEU A 424 -18.86 22.12 -3.68
N LEU A 425 -17.78 21.55 -3.15
CA LEU A 425 -17.14 20.39 -3.77
C LEU A 425 -18.09 19.22 -3.92
N GLN A 426 -18.06 18.63 -5.11
CA GLN A 426 -18.82 17.44 -5.45
C GLN A 426 -17.95 16.19 -5.31
N PRO A 427 -18.53 15.02 -5.02
CA PRO A 427 -17.82 13.76 -5.04
C PRO A 427 -17.26 13.43 -6.42
N GLU A 428 -16.11 12.75 -6.41
CA GLU A 428 -15.53 12.21 -7.63
C GLU A 428 -16.22 10.89 -8.01
N ARG A 429 -16.34 10.66 -9.33
CA ARG A 429 -16.87 9.42 -9.89
C ARG A 429 -15.89 8.86 -10.92
N GLY A 430 -15.38 7.67 -10.63
CA GLY A 430 -14.42 6.98 -11.49
C GLY A 430 -15.06 5.86 -12.30
N ARG A 431 -14.47 5.58 -13.47
CA ARG A 431 -14.67 4.36 -14.27
C ARG A 431 -13.32 3.85 -14.67
N ASN A 432 -13.07 2.60 -14.39
CA ASN A 432 -11.79 1.96 -14.65
C ASN A 432 -12.03 0.71 -15.49
N THR A 433 -11.19 0.50 -16.50
CA THR A 433 -11.17 -0.72 -17.33
C THR A 433 -9.77 -1.25 -17.39
N ASP A 434 -9.61 -2.54 -17.07
CA ASP A 434 -8.35 -3.27 -17.13
C ASP A 434 -8.45 -4.41 -18.13
N VAL A 435 -7.39 -4.62 -18.90
CA VAL A 435 -7.20 -5.79 -19.76
C VAL A 435 -5.80 -6.33 -19.49
N GLY A 436 -5.72 -7.61 -19.16
CA GLY A 436 -4.44 -8.22 -18.83
C GLY A 436 -4.24 -9.58 -19.47
N VAL A 437 -2.97 -9.91 -19.66
CA VAL A 437 -2.49 -11.23 -20.02
C VAL A 437 -1.42 -11.65 -19.02
N SER A 438 -1.48 -12.88 -18.57
CA SER A 438 -0.46 -13.47 -17.70
C SER A 438 0.00 -14.81 -18.25
N TRP A 439 1.27 -15.08 -18.04
CA TRP A 439 1.91 -16.37 -18.27
C TRP A 439 2.58 -16.82 -16.98
N ALA A 440 2.32 -18.06 -16.58
CA ALA A 440 2.94 -18.65 -15.41
C ALA A 440 3.31 -20.10 -15.68
N ALA A 441 4.60 -20.42 -15.55
CA ALA A 441 5.11 -21.78 -15.68
C ALA A 441 6.49 -21.91 -15.01
N ALA A 442 6.81 -23.10 -14.51
CA ALA A 442 8.14 -23.44 -13.96
C ALA A 442 8.66 -22.44 -12.92
N GLY A 443 7.81 -21.94 -12.03
CA GLY A 443 8.20 -20.98 -10.99
C GLY A 443 8.43 -19.55 -11.49
N GLN A 444 7.95 -19.22 -12.68
CA GLN A 444 8.05 -17.90 -13.28
C GLN A 444 6.66 -17.36 -13.61
N GLU A 445 6.47 -16.07 -13.46
CA GLU A 445 5.24 -15.36 -13.84
C GLU A 445 5.58 -14.08 -14.59
N VAL A 446 4.87 -13.83 -15.69
CA VAL A 446 4.86 -12.57 -16.43
C VAL A 446 3.43 -12.06 -16.47
N LYS A 447 3.22 -10.81 -16.10
CA LYS A 447 1.92 -10.12 -16.20
C LYS A 447 2.05 -8.85 -17.00
N LEU A 448 1.19 -8.65 -18.00
CA LEU A 448 1.04 -7.40 -18.71
C LEU A 448 -0.40 -6.91 -18.57
N VAL A 449 -0.58 -5.73 -18.01
CA VAL A 449 -1.90 -5.13 -17.78
C VAL A 449 -1.97 -3.74 -18.42
N ARG A 450 -2.98 -3.51 -19.26
CA ARG A 450 -3.41 -2.21 -19.75
C ARG A 450 -4.52 -1.72 -18.85
N PHE A 451 -4.46 -0.47 -18.38
CA PHE A 451 -5.52 0.16 -17.60
C PHE A 451 -5.89 1.54 -18.18
N ASP A 452 -7.17 1.90 -18.02
CA ASP A 452 -7.72 3.22 -18.38
C ASP A 452 -8.69 3.66 -17.28
N ASN A 453 -8.28 4.64 -16.48
CA ASN A 453 -9.04 5.18 -15.37
C ASN A 453 -9.49 6.63 -15.72
N ARG A 454 -10.79 6.86 -15.74
CA ARG A 454 -11.43 8.14 -16.06
C ARG A 454 -12.19 8.63 -14.85
N ILE A 455 -11.82 9.80 -14.35
CA ILE A 455 -12.39 10.37 -13.13
C ILE A 455 -13.07 11.70 -13.50
N ARG A 456 -14.37 11.80 -13.20
CA ARG A 456 -15.14 13.03 -13.30
C ARG A 456 -15.17 13.74 -11.95
N GLY A 457 -15.10 15.08 -11.98
CA GLY A 457 -15.10 15.89 -10.78
C GLY A 457 -13.83 15.70 -9.94
N PHE A 458 -12.69 15.37 -10.56
CA PHE A 458 -11.43 15.15 -9.89
C PHE A 458 -11.07 16.36 -9.02
N GLN A 459 -10.84 16.12 -7.73
CA GLN A 459 -10.52 17.17 -6.77
C GLN A 459 -9.03 17.47 -6.81
N THR A 460 -8.68 18.71 -6.95
CA THR A 460 -7.30 19.19 -6.91
C THR A 460 -7.22 20.45 -6.07
N ASN A 461 -6.07 20.67 -5.46
CA ASN A 461 -5.80 21.87 -4.70
C ASN A 461 -5.08 22.87 -5.62
N THR A 462 -5.71 24.01 -5.84
CA THR A 462 -5.07 25.21 -6.37
C THR A 462 -4.77 26.14 -5.19
N ILE A 463 -5.30 27.36 -5.17
CA ILE A 463 -5.32 28.18 -3.94
C ILE A 463 -6.39 27.61 -2.99
N LEU A 464 -7.53 27.21 -3.55
CA LEU A 464 -8.62 26.52 -2.85
C LEU A 464 -8.88 25.16 -3.50
N PRO A 465 -9.46 24.19 -2.78
CA PRO A 465 -9.91 22.93 -3.37
C PRO A 465 -11.00 23.16 -4.43
N VAL A 466 -10.81 22.55 -5.59
CA VAL A 466 -11.77 22.64 -6.71
C VAL A 466 -11.95 21.29 -7.40
N ASN A 467 -13.09 21.10 -8.04
CA ASN A 467 -13.28 19.98 -8.95
C ASN A 467 -12.84 20.38 -10.35
N ILE A 468 -11.90 19.65 -10.93
CA ILE A 468 -11.68 19.71 -12.39
C ILE A 468 -12.63 18.74 -13.09
N PRO A 469 -13.18 19.09 -14.27
CA PRO A 469 -14.25 18.30 -14.88
C PRO A 469 -13.87 16.86 -15.14
N LYS A 470 -12.64 16.61 -15.64
CA LYS A 470 -12.17 15.28 -16.00
C LYS A 470 -10.66 15.13 -15.81
N ALA A 471 -10.26 14.04 -15.20
CA ALA A 471 -8.89 13.52 -15.22
C ALA A 471 -8.88 12.13 -15.86
N ARG A 472 -7.82 11.79 -16.59
CA ARG A 472 -7.60 10.47 -17.15
C ARG A 472 -6.21 9.97 -16.80
N ILE A 473 -6.15 8.72 -16.39
CA ILE A 473 -4.89 8.04 -16.08
C ILE A 473 -4.91 6.70 -16.81
N GLU A 474 -4.11 6.59 -17.84
CA GLU A 474 -3.99 5.38 -18.62
C GLU A 474 -2.53 4.92 -18.67
N GLY A 475 -2.30 3.63 -18.87
CA GLY A 475 -0.95 3.11 -18.89
C GLY A 475 -0.87 1.60 -19.01
N TRP A 476 0.36 1.12 -18.88
CA TRP A 476 0.71 -0.29 -18.90
C TRP A 476 1.59 -0.61 -17.71
N THR A 477 1.36 -1.77 -17.12
CA THR A 477 2.24 -2.40 -16.14
C THR A 477 2.69 -3.74 -16.68
N LEU A 478 3.98 -3.93 -16.86
CA LEU A 478 4.62 -5.21 -17.12
C LEU A 478 5.33 -5.64 -15.84
N GLY A 479 4.97 -6.79 -15.30
CA GLY A 479 5.61 -7.41 -14.13
C GLY A 479 6.20 -8.76 -14.48
N TYR A 480 7.34 -9.07 -13.88
CA TYR A 480 7.98 -10.38 -13.89
C TYR A 480 8.35 -10.78 -12.47
N ASP A 481 8.02 -12.00 -12.09
CA ASP A 481 8.49 -12.68 -10.88
C ASP A 481 8.97 -14.08 -11.26
N GLY A 482 10.20 -14.42 -10.93
CA GLY A 482 10.80 -15.69 -11.31
C GLY A 482 11.69 -16.25 -10.23
N LYS A 483 11.63 -17.58 -10.04
CA LYS A 483 12.50 -18.32 -9.15
C LYS A 483 13.24 -19.41 -9.91
N PHE A 484 14.57 -19.35 -9.88
CA PHE A 484 15.50 -20.31 -10.47
C PHE A 484 16.33 -20.93 -9.34
N ASP A 485 15.93 -22.07 -8.84
CA ASP A 485 16.52 -22.71 -7.66
C ASP A 485 16.60 -21.73 -6.47
N ALA A 486 17.79 -21.27 -6.14
CA ALA A 486 18.06 -20.34 -5.04
C ALA A 486 18.06 -18.86 -5.49
N LEU A 487 17.93 -18.56 -6.79
CA LEU A 487 17.90 -17.21 -7.35
C LEU A 487 16.45 -16.77 -7.58
N GLY A 488 16.03 -15.71 -6.91
CA GLY A 488 14.77 -15.01 -7.16
C GLY A 488 15.03 -13.74 -7.98
N LEU A 489 14.23 -13.50 -9.01
CA LEU A 489 14.29 -12.30 -9.84
C LEU A 489 12.94 -11.64 -9.88
N ARG A 490 12.91 -10.31 -9.74
CA ARG A 490 11.70 -9.49 -9.89
C ARG A 490 12.00 -8.31 -10.78
N ALA A 491 11.05 -7.98 -11.66
CA ALA A 491 11.16 -6.79 -12.49
C ALA A 491 9.78 -6.19 -12.73
N SER A 492 9.68 -4.86 -12.81
CA SER A 492 8.49 -4.21 -13.33
C SER A 492 8.83 -2.98 -14.16
N ILE A 493 8.01 -2.75 -15.16
CA ILE A 493 8.02 -1.53 -15.98
C ILE A 493 6.62 -0.97 -15.99
N ASP A 494 6.48 0.25 -15.50
CA ASP A 494 5.24 1.00 -15.50
C ASP A 494 5.32 2.19 -16.44
N THR A 495 4.31 2.35 -17.28
CA THR A 495 4.13 3.53 -18.12
C THR A 495 2.79 4.17 -17.81
N LEU A 496 2.76 5.48 -17.61
CA LEU A 496 1.57 6.26 -17.25
C LEU A 496 1.42 7.47 -18.14
N ASP A 497 0.18 7.82 -18.46
CA ASP A 497 -0.22 9.14 -18.95
C ASP A 497 -1.28 9.75 -18.02
N PRO A 498 -0.87 10.31 -16.86
CA PRO A 498 -1.76 10.91 -15.88
C PRO A 498 -2.01 12.38 -16.25
N ARG A 499 -3.19 12.72 -16.73
CA ARG A 499 -3.47 14.07 -17.22
C ARG A 499 -4.82 14.66 -16.80
N ASN A 500 -4.84 15.96 -16.66
CA ASN A 500 -6.05 16.76 -16.66
C ASN A 500 -6.54 16.90 -18.11
N GLU A 501 -7.70 16.33 -18.45
CA GLU A 501 -8.22 16.36 -19.83
C GLU A 501 -8.65 17.76 -20.29
N LEU A 502 -8.84 18.72 -19.37
CA LEU A 502 -9.20 20.09 -19.73
C LEU A 502 -8.06 20.86 -20.42
N ASN A 503 -6.83 20.65 -19.96
CA ASN A 503 -5.67 21.43 -20.41
C ASN A 503 -4.47 20.59 -20.83
N GLY A 504 -4.59 19.24 -20.80
CA GLY A 504 -3.53 18.30 -21.17
C GLY A 504 -2.35 18.21 -20.18
N ARG A 505 -2.36 18.97 -19.08
CA ARG A 505 -1.26 18.99 -18.11
C ARG A 505 -1.18 17.69 -17.32
N GLN A 506 0.05 17.29 -17.02
CA GLN A 506 0.34 16.12 -16.20
C GLN A 506 -0.13 16.35 -14.75
N LEU A 507 -0.77 15.34 -14.16
CA LEU A 507 -1.11 15.38 -12.74
C LEU A 507 0.16 15.41 -11.88
N PRO A 508 0.19 16.17 -10.78
CA PRO A 508 1.40 16.39 -9.98
C PRO A 508 2.01 15.11 -9.41
N ARG A 509 3.33 15.05 -9.32
CA ARG A 509 4.16 14.02 -8.65
C ARG A 509 4.09 12.60 -9.23
N ARG A 510 3.45 12.38 -10.40
CA ARG A 510 3.39 11.07 -11.07
C ARG A 510 4.39 11.02 -12.21
N ALA A 511 5.33 10.10 -12.14
CA ALA A 511 6.27 9.86 -13.24
C ALA A 511 5.58 9.07 -14.35
N LYS A 512 5.84 9.45 -15.61
CA LYS A 512 5.32 8.70 -16.76
C LYS A 512 5.95 7.34 -16.94
N ARG A 513 7.12 7.10 -16.33
CA ARG A 513 7.85 5.82 -16.39
C ARG A 513 8.48 5.49 -15.05
N GLN A 514 8.35 4.26 -14.64
CA GLN A 514 9.05 3.69 -13.49
C GLN A 514 9.57 2.30 -13.87
N LEU A 515 10.79 1.98 -13.43
CA LEU A 515 11.39 0.65 -13.56
C LEU A 515 11.83 0.19 -12.17
N THR A 516 11.47 -1.04 -11.82
CA THR A 516 11.98 -1.70 -10.62
C THR A 516 12.61 -3.02 -11.01
N LEU A 517 13.82 -3.28 -10.53
CA LEU A 517 14.51 -4.56 -10.67
C LEU A 517 14.93 -5.04 -9.29
N GLY A 518 14.87 -6.34 -9.05
CA GLY A 518 15.34 -6.98 -7.82
C GLY A 518 15.87 -8.36 -8.11
N ALA A 519 16.93 -8.72 -7.40
CA ALA A 519 17.52 -10.06 -7.45
C ALA A 519 17.92 -10.48 -6.04
N ASP A 520 17.59 -11.72 -5.67
CA ASP A 520 17.89 -12.33 -4.37
C ASP A 520 18.50 -13.72 -4.61
N HIS A 521 19.57 -14.05 -3.92
CA HIS A 521 20.20 -15.36 -4.03
C HIS A 521 20.56 -15.93 -2.66
N GLY A 522 20.28 -17.22 -2.47
CA GLY A 522 20.58 -17.96 -1.24
C GLY A 522 21.66 -19.01 -1.45
N VAL A 523 22.73 -18.99 -0.64
CA VAL A 523 23.82 -19.99 -0.67
C VAL A 523 24.17 -20.41 0.76
N GLY A 524 23.84 -21.63 1.13
CA GLY A 524 24.08 -22.13 2.48
C GLY A 524 23.41 -21.27 3.54
N ALA A 525 24.20 -20.71 4.45
CA ALA A 525 23.72 -19.82 5.51
C ALA A 525 23.58 -18.35 5.07
N TRP A 526 23.90 -18.02 3.82
CA TRP A 526 23.88 -16.67 3.30
C TRP A 526 22.68 -16.44 2.37
N ARG A 527 22.09 -15.27 2.46
CA ARG A 527 21.18 -14.71 1.46
C ARG A 527 21.64 -13.30 1.15
N TYR A 528 21.76 -12.94 -0.11
CA TYR A 528 22.15 -11.61 -0.54
C TYR A 528 21.40 -11.21 -1.80
N GLY A 529 21.28 -9.93 -2.02
CA GLY A 529 20.56 -9.41 -3.15
C GLY A 529 20.70 -7.91 -3.30
N GLY A 530 19.99 -7.40 -4.28
CA GLY A 530 19.95 -5.97 -4.54
C GLY A 530 18.73 -5.58 -5.35
N SER A 531 18.48 -4.29 -5.37
CA SER A 531 17.40 -3.71 -6.15
C SER A 531 17.79 -2.40 -6.81
N VAL A 532 17.15 -2.10 -7.94
CA VAL A 532 17.27 -0.84 -8.67
C VAL A 532 15.88 -0.26 -8.83
N LEU A 533 15.73 1.01 -8.48
CA LEU A 533 14.51 1.79 -8.74
C LEU A 533 14.86 2.99 -9.62
N TYR A 534 14.29 3.05 -10.81
CA TYR A 534 14.31 4.22 -11.68
C TYR A 534 12.93 4.88 -11.69
N VAL A 535 12.88 6.18 -11.48
CA VAL A 535 11.66 7.00 -11.58
C VAL A 535 11.92 8.15 -12.56
N GLY A 536 11.09 8.26 -13.58
CA GLY A 536 11.18 9.28 -14.61
C GLY A 536 10.89 10.70 -14.08
N SER A 537 11.19 11.70 -14.91
CA SER A 537 10.87 13.09 -14.61
C SER A 537 9.37 13.31 -14.49
N ARG A 538 8.98 14.29 -13.66
CA ARG A 538 7.60 14.66 -13.37
C ARG A 538 7.52 16.12 -12.91
N PHE A 539 6.34 16.61 -12.62
CA PHE A 539 6.13 17.94 -12.06
C PHE A 539 5.54 17.86 -10.65
N ASP A 540 5.93 18.78 -9.78
CA ASP A 540 5.39 18.88 -8.42
C ASP A 540 4.01 19.55 -8.37
N ASP A 541 3.74 20.48 -9.30
CA ASP A 541 2.55 21.34 -9.33
C ASP A 541 1.62 21.05 -10.50
N ALA A 542 0.35 21.43 -10.36
CA ALA A 542 -0.66 21.26 -11.40
C ALA A 542 -0.45 22.17 -12.62
N ALA A 543 0.32 23.24 -12.49
CA ALA A 543 0.70 24.14 -13.57
C ALA A 543 1.84 23.61 -14.43
N ASN A 544 2.50 22.53 -13.99
CA ASN A 544 3.69 21.91 -14.60
C ASN A 544 4.87 22.91 -14.74
N THR A 545 5.04 23.79 -13.76
CA THR A 545 6.11 24.78 -13.72
C THR A 545 7.30 24.37 -12.84
N ARG A 546 7.13 23.38 -11.98
CA ARG A 546 8.13 22.87 -11.04
C ARG A 546 8.56 21.46 -11.41
N PRO A 547 9.63 21.31 -12.21
CA PRO A 547 10.09 19.98 -12.62
C PRO A 547 10.77 19.27 -11.45
N LEU A 548 10.48 17.97 -11.34
CA LEU A 548 11.21 17.01 -10.52
C LEU A 548 12.01 16.11 -11.46
N PRO A 549 13.36 16.16 -11.44
CA PRO A 549 14.22 15.35 -12.31
C PRO A 549 14.03 13.85 -12.10
N ALA A 550 14.37 13.07 -13.11
CA ALA A 550 14.46 11.62 -12.99
C ALA A 550 15.61 11.22 -12.05
N TYR A 551 15.45 10.09 -11.37
CA TYR A 551 16.48 9.53 -10.52
C TYR A 551 16.52 8.00 -10.58
N THR A 552 17.68 7.45 -10.18
CA THR A 552 17.90 6.02 -10.00
C THR A 552 18.55 5.80 -8.65
N THR A 553 18.03 4.85 -7.88
CA THR A 553 18.67 4.36 -6.65
C THR A 553 19.02 2.88 -6.81
N VAL A 554 20.12 2.48 -6.20
CA VAL A 554 20.60 1.10 -6.13
C VAL A 554 20.74 0.75 -4.67
N ASP A 555 20.17 -0.37 -4.28
CA ASP A 555 20.22 -0.86 -2.90
C ASP A 555 20.76 -2.28 -2.87
N LEU A 556 21.48 -2.62 -1.80
CA LEU A 556 22.02 -3.95 -1.57
C LEU A 556 21.64 -4.46 -0.19
N HIS A 557 21.50 -5.77 -0.05
CA HIS A 557 21.35 -6.41 1.24
C HIS A 557 22.08 -7.74 1.29
N ALA A 558 22.46 -8.15 2.50
CA ALA A 558 22.99 -9.48 2.79
C ALA A 558 22.52 -9.92 4.17
N SER A 559 22.19 -11.20 4.34
CA SER A 559 21.89 -11.78 5.64
C SER A 559 22.69 -13.07 5.81
N TRP A 560 23.14 -13.31 7.04
CA TRP A 560 23.92 -14.46 7.44
C TRP A 560 23.32 -15.15 8.67
N GLN A 561 22.87 -16.39 8.50
CA GLN A 561 22.41 -17.26 9.59
C GLN A 561 23.65 -17.88 10.25
N PHE A 562 24.26 -17.16 11.19
CA PHE A 562 25.53 -17.59 11.80
C PHE A 562 25.36 -18.62 12.93
N ALA A 563 24.15 -18.75 13.46
CA ALA A 563 23.77 -19.79 14.41
C ALA A 563 22.33 -20.23 14.16
N ARG A 564 21.91 -21.35 14.75
CA ARG A 564 20.56 -21.93 14.53
C ARG A 564 19.43 -20.91 14.69
N ASP A 565 19.52 -20.07 15.72
CA ASP A 565 18.47 -19.14 16.11
C ASP A 565 18.84 -17.67 15.90
N PHE A 566 20.05 -17.39 15.35
CA PHE A 566 20.54 -16.03 15.18
C PHE A 566 20.93 -15.73 13.74
N SER A 567 20.51 -14.56 13.25
CA SER A 567 20.95 -14.03 11.98
C SER A 567 21.44 -12.58 12.09
N LEU A 568 22.35 -12.20 11.21
CA LEU A 568 22.84 -10.85 11.04
C LEU A 568 22.48 -10.39 9.62
N GLN A 569 21.82 -9.25 9.52
CA GLN A 569 21.45 -8.65 8.23
C GLN A 569 22.10 -7.28 8.07
N ALA A 570 22.72 -7.04 6.93
CA ALA A 570 23.24 -5.75 6.52
C ALA A 570 22.45 -5.22 5.32
N LYS A 571 22.08 -3.94 5.34
CA LYS A 571 21.40 -3.24 4.23
C LYS A 571 22.17 -1.96 3.89
N LEU A 572 22.36 -1.71 2.61
CA LEU A 572 22.99 -0.51 2.07
C LEU A 572 22.03 0.12 1.06
N ASN A 573 21.44 1.25 1.42
CA ASN A 573 20.47 1.96 0.62
C ASN A 573 21.16 3.08 -0.15
N ASN A 574 20.66 3.35 -1.37
CA ASN A 574 21.15 4.42 -2.23
C ASN A 574 22.68 4.38 -2.37
N LEU A 575 23.21 3.23 -2.82
CA LEU A 575 24.64 2.94 -2.96
C LEU A 575 25.42 4.07 -3.67
N THR A 576 24.81 4.68 -4.68
CA THR A 576 25.41 5.74 -5.50
C THR A 576 25.34 7.13 -4.87
N ASP A 577 24.75 7.25 -3.67
CA ASP A 577 24.52 8.52 -2.97
C ASP A 577 23.78 9.56 -3.83
N LYS A 578 22.81 9.10 -4.61
CA LYS A 578 22.01 9.96 -5.47
C LYS A 578 21.20 10.96 -4.65
N GLN A 579 21.41 12.25 -4.89
CA GLN A 579 20.55 13.31 -4.37
C GLN A 579 19.33 13.44 -5.25
N TYR A 580 18.13 13.35 -4.67
CA TYR A 580 16.87 13.39 -5.40
C TYR A 580 15.72 13.91 -4.54
N GLU A 581 14.66 14.33 -5.20
CA GLU A 581 13.42 14.81 -4.59
C GLU A 581 12.23 14.01 -5.12
N THR A 582 11.26 13.76 -4.25
CA THR A 582 9.96 13.19 -4.61
C THR A 582 8.82 14.21 -4.51
N ALA A 583 9.08 15.30 -3.78
CA ALA A 583 8.33 16.53 -3.72
C ALA A 583 9.32 17.70 -3.79
N PHE A 584 8.98 18.77 -4.47
CA PHE A 584 9.88 19.90 -4.75
C PHE A 584 10.32 20.61 -3.46
N GLY A 585 11.62 20.75 -3.28
CA GLY A 585 12.23 21.34 -2.09
C GLY A 585 12.34 20.40 -0.89
N TYR A 586 12.01 19.11 -1.03
CA TYR A 586 12.10 18.12 0.04
C TYR A 586 13.17 17.07 -0.25
N ASN A 587 14.17 17.04 0.63
CA ASN A 587 15.27 16.09 0.54
C ASN A 587 14.79 14.64 0.75
N GLN A 588 15.47 13.72 0.07
CA GLN A 588 15.31 12.29 0.32
C GLN A 588 16.62 11.74 0.91
N PRO A 589 16.60 10.57 1.58
CA PRO A 589 17.79 10.01 2.21
C PRO A 589 18.92 9.78 1.21
N GLY A 590 20.12 10.20 1.57
CA GLY A 590 21.36 9.84 0.91
C GLY A 590 21.72 8.36 1.13
N ARG A 591 22.97 8.00 0.81
CA ARG A 591 23.50 6.66 1.10
C ARG A 591 23.42 6.38 2.59
N SER A 592 22.79 5.25 2.96
CA SER A 592 22.59 4.86 4.35
C SER A 592 22.80 3.38 4.54
N PHE A 593 23.29 3.01 5.72
CA PHE A 593 23.65 1.66 6.11
C PHE A 593 22.87 1.25 7.36
N TYR A 594 22.43 -0.01 7.41
CA TYR A 594 21.72 -0.61 8.56
C TYR A 594 22.24 -2.00 8.83
N LEU A 595 22.41 -2.34 10.12
CA LEU A 595 22.80 -3.66 10.60
C LEU A 595 21.78 -4.16 11.61
N THR A 596 21.19 -5.31 11.34
CA THR A 596 20.17 -5.94 12.19
C THR A 596 20.67 -7.26 12.74
N LEU A 597 20.70 -7.39 14.05
CA LEU A 597 20.81 -8.68 14.74
C LEU A 597 19.40 -9.18 15.03
N GLN A 598 19.10 -10.41 14.61
CA GLN A 598 17.80 -11.04 14.84
C GLN A 598 17.97 -12.36 15.58
N TRP A 599 17.14 -12.57 16.60
CA TRP A 599 16.96 -13.82 17.32
C TRP A 599 15.57 -14.38 17.05
N GLN A 600 15.50 -15.60 16.54
CA GLN A 600 14.26 -16.29 16.22
C GLN A 600 14.47 -17.80 16.37
N PRO A 601 14.19 -18.39 17.56
CA PRO A 601 14.30 -19.82 17.76
C PRO A 601 13.32 -20.57 16.85
N LYS A 602 13.82 -21.73 16.34
CA LYS A 602 13.08 -22.61 15.42
C LYS A 602 12.26 -23.65 16.15
#